data_b2157ec007d0eee27f43698e8e6ff120
#
_entry.id   b2157ec007d0eee27f43698e8e6ff120
#
_cell.length_a   1.000
_cell.length_b   1.000
_cell.length_c   1.000
_cell.angle_alpha   90.00
_cell.angle_beta   90.00
_cell.angle_gamma   90.00
#
_symmetry.space_group_name_H-M   'P 1'
#
loop_
_entity.id
_entity.type
_entity.pdbx_description
1 polymer ?
#
loop_
_entity_poly.entity_id
_entity_poly.type
_entity_poly.pdbx_seq_one_letter_code
_entity_poly.pdbx_strand_id
1 'polypeptide(L)'
;STTPNTLAAVLVVVAFLSLQDPRERPDENREEADRIHNRYADPTSDFLTALNLWDRVFQADGEPSNSALRRICKTEYLSWLRMRQWKDLVAQLREMCREFTFKLGEPIPVSRPPLEIRQLPLNQQAAHSLCCSWDAQGIHTSMLSGLLSMMGMQVTREPKASDFAGLKGAARARAMKRAQKMAKNDYQGARGTHFALFPASAVAKSTPQWVMSTELVETSRLWARYSAQIDPAWAEPLAGALTRTTYADPHWSGSRGSAVASAKVLLYGLPIVQDRTVQWGRINPLEARDFLIRQGLVEGDIQQRFSYDDFVTRNRDILEDAADDASRTRQVAQTVGDEDLFDFYNAIIPNTVTSVADLAKWWKTRHDEQPDLLDFDPDKVERLADSDSVSLDDYPDHWHTLGTDGSPIDLRLSYIYAPPDPN
;
A
#
# COMPACT_ATOMS: atom_id res chain seq x y z
N SER A 1 -14.91 -14.44 -4.64
CA SER A 1 -15.70 -15.63 -4.26
C SER A 1 -14.89 -16.88 -4.53
N THR A 2 -14.76 -17.74 -3.54
CA THR A 2 -14.04 -19.02 -3.65
C THR A 2 -14.83 -19.98 -4.54
N THR A 3 -14.18 -20.58 -5.54
CA THR A 3 -14.84 -21.59 -6.38
C THR A 3 -15.01 -22.90 -5.62
N PRO A 4 -15.96 -23.79 -6.01
CA PRO A 4 -16.11 -25.10 -5.37
C PRO A 4 -14.84 -25.96 -5.38
N ASN A 5 -14.03 -25.89 -6.45
CA ASN A 5 -12.77 -26.64 -6.56
C ASN A 5 -11.68 -26.02 -5.65
N THR A 6 -11.61 -24.69 -5.57
CA THR A 6 -10.71 -23.99 -4.66
C THR A 6 -11.03 -24.35 -3.19
N LEU A 7 -12.31 -24.39 -2.81
CA LEU A 7 -12.71 -24.81 -1.47
C LEU A 7 -12.27 -26.26 -1.19
N ALA A 8 -12.48 -27.17 -2.13
CA ALA A 8 -12.02 -28.55 -1.99
C ALA A 8 -10.48 -28.67 -1.83
N ALA A 9 -9.71 -27.86 -2.57
CA ALA A 9 -8.26 -27.80 -2.41
C ALA A 9 -7.86 -27.25 -1.03
N VAL A 10 -8.54 -26.22 -0.52
CA VAL A 10 -8.31 -25.68 0.83
C VAL A 10 -8.55 -26.72 1.90
N LEU A 11 -9.61 -27.56 1.78
CA LEU A 11 -9.86 -28.65 2.74
C LEU A 11 -8.71 -29.67 2.77
N VAL A 12 -8.13 -29.99 1.61
CA VAL A 12 -6.95 -30.88 1.54
C VAL A 12 -5.77 -30.26 2.29
N VAL A 13 -5.51 -28.97 2.10
CA VAL A 13 -4.44 -28.25 2.80
C VAL A 13 -4.69 -28.19 4.31
N VAL A 14 -5.90 -27.85 4.74
CA VAL A 14 -6.26 -27.79 6.16
C VAL A 14 -6.10 -29.15 6.84
N ALA A 15 -6.53 -30.23 6.18
CA ALA A 15 -6.33 -31.58 6.67
C ALA A 15 -4.83 -31.94 6.79
N PHE A 16 -4.01 -31.55 5.81
CA PHE A 16 -2.56 -31.75 5.86
C PHE A 16 -1.93 -31.04 7.06
N LEU A 17 -2.29 -29.78 7.28
CA LEU A 17 -1.77 -28.96 8.38
C LEU A 17 -2.17 -29.46 9.77
N SER A 18 -3.25 -30.25 9.87
CA SER A 18 -3.73 -30.82 11.13
C SER A 18 -3.03 -32.11 11.52
N LEU A 19 -2.14 -32.63 10.65
CA LEU A 19 -1.44 -33.90 10.83
C LEU A 19 0.06 -33.68 10.85
N GLN A 20 0.78 -34.70 11.32
CA GLN A 20 2.23 -34.73 11.14
C GLN A 20 2.56 -34.93 9.67
N ASP A 21 3.57 -34.19 9.15
CA ASP A 21 4.01 -34.27 7.77
C ASP A 21 4.21 -35.74 7.34
N PRO A 22 3.57 -36.21 6.27
CA PRO A 22 3.71 -37.59 5.80
C PRO A 22 5.06 -37.89 5.16
N ARG A 23 5.86 -36.91 4.82
CA ARG A 23 7.19 -37.07 4.21
C ARG A 23 8.18 -37.56 5.25
N GLU A 24 8.83 -38.68 5.00
CA GLU A 24 9.83 -39.28 5.87
C GLU A 24 11.23 -39.03 5.31
N ARG A 25 12.21 -38.84 6.19
CA ARG A 25 13.60 -38.59 5.84
C ARG A 25 14.50 -39.53 6.65
N PRO A 26 14.55 -40.83 6.30
CA PRO A 26 15.41 -41.80 6.97
C PRO A 26 16.88 -41.36 6.89
N ASP A 27 17.63 -41.49 7.98
CA ASP A 27 19.02 -41.01 8.03
C ASP A 27 19.91 -41.63 6.96
N GLU A 28 19.68 -42.91 6.65
CA GLU A 28 20.43 -43.66 5.64
C GLU A 28 20.14 -43.21 4.20
N ASN A 29 18.94 -42.67 3.91
CA ASN A 29 18.49 -42.28 2.57
C ASN A 29 18.03 -40.84 2.46
N ARG A 30 18.55 -39.95 3.34
CA ARG A 30 18.11 -38.56 3.47
C ARG A 30 18.19 -37.78 2.15
N GLU A 31 19.31 -37.90 1.45
CA GLU A 31 19.51 -37.16 0.18
C GLU A 31 18.55 -37.63 -0.92
N GLU A 32 18.28 -38.93 -0.98
CA GLU A 32 17.36 -39.49 -1.97
C GLU A 32 15.91 -39.12 -1.63
N ALA A 33 15.51 -39.19 -0.37
CA ALA A 33 14.19 -38.75 0.09
C ALA A 33 13.97 -37.26 -0.24
N ASP A 34 14.96 -36.40 0.04
CA ASP A 34 14.91 -34.99 -0.30
C ASP A 34 14.77 -34.75 -1.80
N ARG A 35 15.53 -35.50 -2.62
CA ARG A 35 15.46 -35.43 -4.09
C ARG A 35 14.08 -35.82 -4.61
N ILE A 36 13.49 -36.85 -4.04
CA ILE A 36 12.15 -37.33 -4.42
C ILE A 36 11.09 -36.34 -3.99
N HIS A 37 11.14 -35.81 -2.78
CA HIS A 37 10.16 -34.84 -2.28
C HIS A 37 10.27 -33.49 -3.00
N ASN A 38 11.47 -33.05 -3.39
CA ASN A 38 11.66 -31.80 -4.12
C ASN A 38 10.94 -31.75 -5.49
N ARG A 39 10.54 -32.90 -6.06
CA ARG A 39 9.75 -32.93 -7.29
C ARG A 39 8.39 -32.26 -7.15
N TYR A 40 7.81 -32.29 -5.95
CA TYR A 40 6.50 -31.69 -5.65
C TYR A 40 6.61 -30.30 -5.05
N ALA A 41 7.82 -29.86 -4.73
CA ALA A 41 8.04 -28.62 -4.01
C ALA A 41 7.74 -27.40 -4.89
N ASP A 42 6.64 -26.73 -4.59
CA ASP A 42 6.31 -25.44 -5.19
C ASP A 42 7.17 -24.36 -4.55
N PRO A 43 7.94 -23.56 -5.34
CA PRO A 43 8.88 -22.58 -4.79
C PRO A 43 8.19 -21.40 -4.10
N THR A 44 6.88 -21.24 -4.31
CA THR A 44 6.10 -20.11 -3.78
C THR A 44 5.19 -20.49 -2.62
N SER A 45 4.95 -21.82 -2.39
CA SER A 45 3.95 -22.23 -1.42
C SER A 45 4.14 -23.67 -0.92
N ASP A 46 4.24 -23.83 0.40
CA ASP A 46 4.17 -25.14 1.04
C ASP A 46 2.76 -25.75 0.93
N PHE A 47 1.71 -24.91 0.79
CA PHE A 47 0.34 -25.38 0.60
C PHE A 47 0.15 -26.03 -0.78
N LEU A 48 0.69 -25.40 -1.81
CA LEU A 48 0.70 -25.98 -3.17
C LEU A 48 1.58 -27.22 -3.24
N THR A 49 2.66 -27.27 -2.47
CA THR A 49 3.49 -28.48 -2.32
C THR A 49 2.68 -29.65 -1.77
N ALA A 50 1.85 -29.41 -0.74
CA ALA A 50 0.95 -30.43 -0.20
C ALA A 50 -0.09 -30.88 -1.23
N LEU A 51 -0.66 -29.96 -1.99
CA LEU A 51 -1.62 -30.26 -3.06
C LEU A 51 -0.99 -31.06 -4.21
N ASN A 52 0.25 -30.76 -4.59
CA ASN A 52 0.99 -31.53 -5.58
C ASN A 52 1.19 -32.99 -5.13
N LEU A 53 1.53 -33.19 -3.85
CA LEU A 53 1.65 -34.52 -3.25
C LEU A 53 0.31 -35.24 -3.21
N TRP A 54 -0.77 -34.53 -2.85
CA TRP A 54 -2.13 -35.10 -2.85
C TRP A 54 -2.56 -35.55 -4.25
N ASP A 55 -2.41 -34.67 -5.25
CA ASP A 55 -2.77 -35.00 -6.64
C ASP A 55 -2.01 -36.21 -7.13
N ARG A 56 -0.71 -36.27 -6.90
CA ARG A 56 0.15 -37.42 -7.30
C ARG A 56 -0.32 -38.74 -6.70
N VAL A 57 -0.70 -38.73 -5.42
CA VAL A 57 -0.99 -39.99 -4.72
C VAL A 57 -2.43 -40.44 -4.92
N PHE A 58 -3.39 -39.50 -4.94
CA PHE A 58 -4.81 -39.86 -4.89
C PHE A 58 -5.63 -39.50 -6.12
N GLN A 59 -5.11 -38.70 -7.08
CA GLN A 59 -5.93 -38.17 -8.16
C GLN A 59 -5.32 -38.36 -9.56
N ALA A 60 -4.02 -38.19 -9.73
CA ALA A 60 -3.39 -38.13 -11.05
C ALA A 60 -3.61 -39.41 -11.87
N ASP A 61 -3.58 -40.55 -11.22
CA ASP A 61 -3.74 -41.89 -11.86
C ASP A 61 -4.97 -42.63 -11.25
N GLY A 62 -5.89 -41.90 -10.65
CA GLY A 62 -7.04 -42.41 -9.91
C GLY A 62 -6.70 -42.85 -8.48
N GLU A 63 -7.73 -43.19 -7.73
CA GLU A 63 -7.57 -43.57 -6.33
C GLU A 63 -6.86 -44.93 -6.19
N PRO A 64 -5.70 -44.99 -5.50
CA PRO A 64 -4.94 -46.24 -5.38
C PRO A 64 -5.60 -47.23 -4.43
N SER A 65 -5.47 -48.52 -4.75
CA SER A 65 -5.79 -49.58 -3.79
C SER A 65 -4.85 -49.49 -2.56
N ASN A 66 -5.23 -50.10 -1.43
CA ASN A 66 -4.39 -50.11 -0.23
C ASN A 66 -2.98 -50.70 -0.49
N SER A 67 -2.85 -51.70 -1.34
CA SER A 67 -1.57 -52.30 -1.69
C SER A 67 -0.74 -51.38 -2.59
N ALA A 68 -1.40 -50.68 -3.52
CA ALA A 68 -0.74 -49.68 -4.39
C ALA A 68 -0.28 -48.47 -3.54
N LEU A 69 -1.10 -47.97 -2.60
CA LEU A 69 -0.72 -46.90 -1.70
C LEU A 69 0.50 -47.26 -0.86
N ARG A 70 0.54 -48.48 -0.28
CA ARG A 70 1.71 -48.92 0.49
C ARG A 70 2.98 -48.97 -0.36
N ARG A 71 2.87 -49.40 -1.62
CA ARG A 71 4.00 -49.43 -2.55
C ARG A 71 4.49 -48.02 -2.90
N ILE A 72 3.58 -47.07 -3.20
CA ILE A 72 3.92 -45.67 -3.44
C ILE A 72 4.63 -45.08 -2.23
N CYS A 73 4.05 -45.23 -1.04
CA CYS A 73 4.64 -44.71 0.18
C CYS A 73 6.03 -45.23 0.46
N LYS A 74 6.25 -46.54 0.30
CA LYS A 74 7.59 -47.14 0.46
C LYS A 74 8.62 -46.58 -0.53
N THR A 75 8.19 -46.42 -1.79
CA THR A 75 9.09 -45.99 -2.88
C THR A 75 9.39 -44.47 -2.80
N GLU A 76 8.45 -43.68 -2.34
CA GLU A 76 8.57 -42.21 -2.30
C GLU A 76 8.85 -41.66 -0.87
N TYR A 77 9.27 -42.50 0.05
CA TYR A 77 9.58 -42.13 1.47
C TYR A 77 8.44 -41.38 2.13
N LEU A 78 7.21 -41.94 2.06
CA LEU A 78 6.03 -41.41 2.68
C LEU A 78 5.53 -42.35 3.78
N SER A 79 5.01 -41.80 4.88
CA SER A 79 4.34 -42.59 5.91
C SER A 79 2.97 -43.05 5.45
N TRP A 80 2.79 -44.35 5.22
CA TRP A 80 1.51 -44.92 4.82
C TRP A 80 0.38 -44.57 5.81
N LEU A 81 0.66 -44.62 7.11
CA LEU A 81 -0.32 -44.31 8.13
C LEU A 81 -0.79 -42.86 8.03
N ARG A 82 0.13 -41.92 7.91
CA ARG A 82 -0.19 -40.47 7.82
C ARG A 82 -0.89 -40.12 6.51
N MET A 83 -0.51 -40.73 5.40
CA MET A 83 -1.21 -40.58 4.12
C MET A 83 -2.65 -41.07 4.20
N ARG A 84 -2.92 -42.19 4.89
CA ARG A 84 -4.26 -42.69 5.12
C ARG A 84 -5.06 -41.75 6.05
N GLN A 85 -4.47 -41.32 7.16
CA GLN A 85 -5.10 -40.35 8.07
C GLN A 85 -5.46 -39.07 7.35
N TRP A 86 -4.58 -38.58 6.47
CA TRP A 86 -4.85 -37.39 5.66
C TRP A 86 -6.08 -37.58 4.77
N LYS A 87 -6.17 -38.68 4.07
CA LYS A 87 -7.32 -39.02 3.23
C LYS A 87 -8.61 -39.10 4.04
N ASP A 88 -8.57 -39.81 5.16
CA ASP A 88 -9.73 -40.00 6.04
C ASP A 88 -10.21 -38.64 6.60
N LEU A 89 -9.29 -37.75 7.00
CA LEU A 89 -9.62 -36.40 7.49
C LEU A 89 -10.22 -35.53 6.39
N VAL A 90 -9.69 -35.56 5.16
CA VAL A 90 -10.29 -34.85 4.03
C VAL A 90 -11.73 -35.30 3.80
N ALA A 91 -11.99 -36.61 3.87
CA ALA A 91 -13.35 -37.16 3.70
C ALA A 91 -14.30 -36.66 4.81
N GLN A 92 -13.85 -36.61 6.07
CA GLN A 92 -14.63 -36.08 7.21
C GLN A 92 -14.93 -34.58 7.02
N LEU A 93 -13.93 -33.76 6.67
CA LEU A 93 -14.13 -32.33 6.43
C LEU A 93 -15.10 -32.07 5.27
N ARG A 94 -15.02 -32.86 4.21
CA ARG A 94 -15.97 -32.78 3.08
C ARG A 94 -17.39 -33.06 3.51
N GLU A 95 -17.61 -34.07 4.37
CA GLU A 95 -18.95 -34.40 4.90
C GLU A 95 -19.49 -33.27 5.78
N MET A 96 -18.68 -32.73 6.70
CA MET A 96 -19.06 -31.56 7.49
C MET A 96 -19.45 -30.36 6.61
N CYS A 97 -18.71 -30.10 5.54
CA CYS A 97 -19.06 -29.00 4.62
C CYS A 97 -20.40 -29.22 3.90
N ARG A 98 -20.78 -30.48 3.61
CA ARG A 98 -22.10 -30.80 3.03
C ARG A 98 -23.24 -30.49 4.00
N GLU A 99 -23.05 -30.78 5.29
CA GLU A 99 -24.03 -30.43 6.33
C GLU A 99 -24.29 -28.92 6.40
N PHE A 100 -23.26 -28.09 6.13
CA PHE A 100 -23.36 -26.64 6.05
C PHE A 100 -23.79 -26.11 4.66
N THR A 101 -24.26 -26.97 3.76
CA THR A 101 -24.72 -26.62 2.41
C THR A 101 -23.69 -25.96 1.49
N PHE A 102 -22.40 -26.10 1.78
CA PHE A 102 -21.34 -25.61 0.89
C PHE A 102 -21.28 -26.45 -0.40
N LYS A 103 -21.20 -25.75 -1.52
CA LYS A 103 -20.96 -26.42 -2.80
C LYS A 103 -19.48 -26.79 -2.91
N LEU A 104 -19.19 -28.08 -2.81
CA LEU A 104 -17.85 -28.61 -2.95
C LEU A 104 -17.64 -29.19 -4.35
N GLY A 105 -16.54 -28.82 -4.96
CA GLY A 105 -15.99 -29.48 -6.14
C GLY A 105 -14.97 -30.57 -5.77
N GLU A 106 -14.08 -30.82 -6.70
CA GLU A 106 -12.92 -31.68 -6.50
C GLU A 106 -11.64 -30.85 -6.41
N PRO A 107 -10.63 -31.26 -5.62
CA PRO A 107 -9.36 -30.56 -5.50
C PRO A 107 -8.47 -30.83 -6.73
N ILE A 108 -8.95 -30.41 -7.91
CA ILE A 108 -8.33 -30.67 -9.21
C ILE A 108 -7.46 -29.46 -9.60
N PRO A 109 -6.19 -29.68 -10.02
CA PRO A 109 -5.36 -28.61 -10.54
C PRO A 109 -5.89 -28.07 -11.88
N VAL A 110 -5.56 -26.84 -12.20
CA VAL A 110 -5.83 -26.21 -13.50
C VAL A 110 -5.12 -26.99 -14.63
N SER A 111 -3.87 -27.39 -14.38
CA SER A 111 -3.13 -28.28 -15.27
C SER A 111 -2.12 -29.13 -14.50
N ARG A 112 -1.81 -30.28 -15.07
CA ARG A 112 -0.81 -31.22 -14.58
C ARG A 112 0.43 -31.22 -15.48
N PRO A 113 1.60 -31.62 -14.95
CA PRO A 113 2.78 -31.90 -15.78
C PRO A 113 2.45 -32.92 -16.90
N PRO A 114 3.14 -32.86 -18.04
CA PRO A 114 2.94 -33.79 -19.15
C PRO A 114 2.98 -35.25 -18.71
N LEU A 115 2.14 -36.09 -19.32
CA LEU A 115 2.02 -37.50 -18.96
C LEU A 115 3.34 -38.26 -19.12
N GLU A 116 4.11 -37.91 -20.15
CA GLU A 116 5.43 -38.47 -20.41
C GLU A 116 6.37 -38.28 -19.23
N ILE A 117 6.38 -37.10 -18.60
CA ILE A 117 7.20 -36.81 -17.43
C ILE A 117 6.70 -37.59 -16.21
N ARG A 118 5.37 -37.64 -16.00
CA ARG A 118 4.75 -38.35 -14.87
C ARG A 118 4.95 -39.87 -14.92
N GLN A 119 5.12 -40.45 -16.11
CA GLN A 119 5.33 -41.87 -16.33
C GLN A 119 6.80 -42.31 -16.39
N LEU A 120 7.76 -41.36 -16.34
CA LEU A 120 9.18 -41.71 -16.28
C LEU A 120 9.47 -42.58 -15.04
N PRO A 121 10.51 -43.43 -15.08
CA PRO A 121 11.04 -44.10 -13.91
C PRO A 121 11.44 -43.09 -12.83
N LEU A 122 11.32 -43.46 -11.56
CA LEU A 122 11.49 -42.54 -10.42
C LEU A 122 12.84 -41.79 -10.40
N ASN A 123 13.90 -42.52 -10.76
CA ASN A 123 15.25 -41.97 -10.89
C ASN A 123 15.36 -40.89 -11.99
N GLN A 124 14.58 -41.01 -13.06
CA GLN A 124 14.54 -40.00 -14.14
C GLN A 124 13.57 -38.85 -13.81
N GLN A 125 12.46 -39.11 -13.14
CA GLN A 125 11.55 -38.07 -12.67
C GLN A 125 12.24 -37.07 -11.74
N ALA A 126 13.26 -37.46 -11.00
CA ALA A 126 13.97 -36.59 -10.06
C ALA A 126 14.65 -35.38 -10.71
N ALA A 127 14.85 -35.41 -12.04
CA ALA A 127 15.36 -34.24 -12.79
C ALA A 127 14.26 -33.27 -13.23
N HIS A 128 12.99 -33.59 -13.01
CA HIS A 128 11.83 -32.80 -13.45
C HIS A 128 10.97 -32.35 -12.29
N SER A 129 10.31 -31.18 -12.43
CA SER A 129 9.26 -30.76 -11.51
C SER A 129 7.96 -31.49 -11.81
N LEU A 130 7.30 -31.98 -10.78
CA LEU A 130 5.94 -32.54 -10.83
C LEU A 130 4.90 -31.58 -10.25
N CYS A 131 5.21 -30.29 -10.14
CA CYS A 131 4.27 -29.29 -9.68
C CYS A 131 3.13 -29.09 -10.68
N CYS A 132 1.92 -29.14 -10.19
CA CYS A 132 0.72 -28.79 -10.92
C CYS A 132 0.51 -27.26 -10.91
N SER A 133 -0.25 -26.76 -11.87
CA SER A 133 -0.77 -25.38 -11.80
C SER A 133 -2.10 -25.41 -11.02
N TRP A 134 -2.20 -24.59 -9.99
CA TRP A 134 -3.39 -24.46 -9.13
C TRP A 134 -3.99 -23.06 -9.24
N ASP A 135 -5.23 -22.88 -8.79
CA ASP A 135 -5.79 -21.54 -8.46
C ASP A 135 -5.10 -21.00 -7.20
N ALA A 136 -3.84 -20.62 -7.34
CA ALA A 136 -3.00 -20.21 -6.22
C ALA A 136 -3.58 -18.99 -5.49
N GLN A 137 -4.10 -17.99 -6.23
CA GLN A 137 -4.70 -16.80 -5.63
C GLN A 137 -5.95 -17.14 -4.82
N GLY A 138 -6.86 -17.93 -5.36
CA GLY A 138 -8.07 -18.35 -4.66
C GLY A 138 -7.77 -19.15 -3.40
N ILE A 139 -6.83 -20.11 -3.49
CA ILE A 139 -6.39 -20.94 -2.36
C ILE A 139 -5.73 -20.06 -1.28
N HIS A 140 -4.74 -19.24 -1.67
CA HIS A 140 -4.01 -18.41 -0.71
C HIS A 140 -4.90 -17.34 -0.06
N THR A 141 -5.79 -16.69 -0.82
CA THR A 141 -6.74 -15.72 -0.26
C THR A 141 -7.70 -16.37 0.74
N SER A 142 -8.17 -17.59 0.43
CA SER A 142 -9.02 -18.35 1.33
C SER A 142 -8.29 -18.73 2.63
N MET A 143 -7.04 -19.20 2.54
CA MET A 143 -6.20 -19.50 3.72
C MET A 143 -5.90 -18.22 4.52
N LEU A 144 -5.58 -17.12 3.83
CA LEU A 144 -5.24 -15.85 4.44
C LEU A 144 -6.38 -15.28 5.29
N SER A 145 -7.65 -15.55 4.94
CA SER A 145 -8.81 -15.10 5.73
C SER A 145 -8.78 -15.59 7.19
N GLY A 146 -8.16 -16.76 7.44
CA GLY A 146 -7.93 -17.30 8.78
C GLY A 146 -6.53 -17.00 9.35
N LEU A 147 -5.62 -16.44 8.55
CA LEU A 147 -4.19 -16.29 8.88
C LEU A 147 -3.70 -14.84 8.84
N LEU A 148 -4.59 -13.84 8.94
CA LEU A 148 -4.24 -12.42 8.87
C LEU A 148 -3.19 -12.00 9.91
N SER A 149 -3.21 -12.59 11.09
CA SER A 149 -2.22 -12.33 12.15
C SER A 149 -0.88 -13.08 11.95
N MET A 150 -0.82 -13.96 10.97
CA MET A 150 0.32 -14.82 10.66
C MET A 150 1.06 -14.37 9.39
N MET A 151 0.79 -13.14 8.95
CA MET A 151 1.52 -12.48 7.87
C MET A 151 2.90 -12.01 8.32
N GLY A 152 3.83 -11.95 7.38
CA GLY A 152 5.14 -11.37 7.60
C GLY A 152 5.65 -10.61 6.37
N MET A 153 6.29 -9.49 6.64
CA MET A 153 6.99 -8.68 5.66
C MET A 153 8.50 -8.87 5.83
N GLN A 154 9.21 -9.16 4.76
CA GLN A 154 10.66 -9.30 4.77
C GLN A 154 11.31 -8.00 5.25
N VAL A 155 12.21 -8.11 6.23
CA VAL A 155 13.04 -7.00 6.72
C VAL A 155 14.42 -7.11 6.10
N THR A 156 14.73 -6.20 5.19
CA THR A 156 16.09 -6.13 4.63
C THR A 156 17.03 -5.46 5.63
N ARG A 157 17.68 -6.26 6.47
CA ARG A 157 18.71 -5.77 7.39
C ARG A 157 20.07 -6.08 6.80
N GLU A 158 20.75 -5.08 6.25
CA GLU A 158 22.12 -5.28 5.79
C GLU A 158 23.06 -5.52 6.99
N PRO A 159 23.83 -6.63 7.01
CA PRO A 159 24.83 -6.88 8.03
C PRO A 159 25.90 -5.78 7.97
N LYS A 160 26.20 -5.14 9.08
CA LYS A 160 27.21 -4.08 9.14
C LYS A 160 28.62 -4.68 9.08
N ALA A 161 29.53 -3.99 8.41
CA ALA A 161 30.94 -4.41 8.31
C ALA A 161 31.61 -4.54 9.68
N SER A 162 31.15 -3.77 10.68
CA SER A 162 31.57 -3.84 12.08
C SER A 162 31.29 -5.20 12.74
N ASP A 163 30.23 -5.90 12.33
CA ASP A 163 29.83 -7.19 12.90
C ASP A 163 30.88 -8.30 12.64
N PHE A 164 31.82 -8.04 11.71
CA PHE A 164 32.84 -8.98 11.26
C PHE A 164 34.26 -8.45 11.50
N ALA A 165 34.46 -7.46 12.38
CA ALA A 165 35.74 -6.80 12.61
C ALA A 165 36.85 -7.74 13.13
N GLY A 166 36.47 -8.84 13.84
CA GLY A 166 37.39 -9.85 14.34
C GLY A 166 37.80 -10.95 13.35
N LEU A 167 37.18 -10.98 12.14
CA LEU A 167 37.44 -12.05 11.17
C LEU A 167 38.27 -11.52 9.98
N LYS A 168 39.19 -12.33 9.46
CA LYS A 168 40.05 -11.98 8.32
C LYS A 168 39.89 -12.99 7.16
N GLY A 169 40.18 -12.54 5.92
CA GLY A 169 40.28 -13.39 4.74
C GLY A 169 39.01 -14.21 4.44
N ALA A 170 39.19 -15.47 4.12
CA ALA A 170 38.12 -16.40 3.73
C ALA A 170 37.05 -16.62 4.83
N ALA A 171 37.47 -16.56 6.11
CA ALA A 171 36.56 -16.69 7.23
C ALA A 171 35.57 -15.52 7.30
N ARG A 172 36.06 -14.29 7.10
CA ARG A 172 35.20 -13.08 7.01
C ARG A 172 34.25 -13.15 5.84
N ALA A 173 34.73 -13.56 4.65
CA ALA A 173 33.84 -13.69 3.46
C ALA A 173 32.77 -14.73 3.67
N ARG A 174 33.06 -15.89 4.27
CA ARG A 174 32.07 -16.94 4.59
C ARG A 174 31.05 -16.45 5.62
N ALA A 175 31.51 -15.78 6.70
CA ALA A 175 30.63 -15.23 7.73
C ALA A 175 29.70 -14.16 7.17
N MET A 176 30.22 -13.26 6.34
CA MET A 176 29.44 -12.20 5.68
C MET A 176 28.39 -12.78 4.73
N LYS A 177 28.75 -13.77 3.89
CA LYS A 177 27.80 -14.46 3.00
C LYS A 177 26.70 -15.19 3.78
N ARG A 178 27.08 -15.83 4.92
CA ARG A 178 26.11 -16.48 5.80
C ARG A 178 25.16 -15.47 6.45
N ALA A 179 25.69 -14.35 6.96
CA ALA A 179 24.91 -13.28 7.57
C ALA A 179 23.96 -12.61 6.56
N GLN A 180 24.42 -12.35 5.34
CA GLN A 180 23.57 -11.85 4.25
C GLN A 180 22.44 -12.82 3.92
N LYS A 181 22.71 -14.14 3.86
CA LYS A 181 21.69 -15.15 3.64
C LYS A 181 20.69 -15.21 4.80
N MET A 182 21.16 -15.08 6.05
CA MET A 182 20.29 -15.04 7.23
C MET A 182 19.48 -13.75 7.30
N ALA A 183 20.07 -12.61 6.94
CA ALA A 183 19.38 -11.33 6.88
C ALA A 183 18.24 -11.29 5.85
N LYS A 184 18.40 -12.00 4.73
CA LYS A 184 17.32 -12.16 3.73
C LYS A 184 16.16 -13.00 4.24
N ASN A 185 16.39 -13.91 5.18
CA ASN A 185 15.36 -14.74 5.80
C ASN A 185 15.02 -14.19 7.20
N ASP A 186 14.64 -12.92 7.25
CA ASP A 186 14.14 -12.25 8.45
C ASP A 186 12.86 -11.50 8.11
N TYR A 187 11.80 -11.77 8.87
CA TYR A 187 10.47 -11.25 8.62
C TYR A 187 9.94 -10.57 9.87
N GLN A 188 9.36 -9.41 9.69
CA GLN A 188 8.54 -8.75 10.69
C GLN A 188 7.10 -9.22 10.52
N GLY A 189 6.56 -9.82 11.56
CA GLY A 189 5.16 -10.23 11.66
C GLY A 189 4.29 -9.25 12.42
N ALA A 190 3.09 -9.70 12.73
CA ALA A 190 2.12 -8.94 13.52
C ALA A 190 2.73 -8.47 14.85
N ARG A 191 2.40 -7.22 15.26
CA ARG A 191 2.81 -6.60 16.53
C ARG A 191 4.33 -6.55 16.75
N GLY A 192 5.11 -6.48 15.66
CA GLY A 192 6.57 -6.39 15.72
C GLY A 192 7.28 -7.71 16.03
N THR A 193 6.61 -8.85 15.97
CA THR A 193 7.22 -10.17 16.10
C THR A 193 8.21 -10.41 14.96
N HIS A 194 9.40 -10.92 15.24
CA HIS A 194 10.38 -11.29 14.23
C HIS A 194 10.51 -12.80 14.12
N PHE A 195 10.51 -13.32 12.89
CA PHE A 195 10.65 -14.74 12.61
C PHE A 195 11.41 -14.99 11.31
N ALA A 196 11.81 -16.25 11.09
CA ALA A 196 12.38 -16.70 9.85
C ALA A 196 11.61 -17.88 9.26
N LEU A 197 11.64 -18.02 7.94
CA LEU A 197 11.08 -19.19 7.27
C LEU A 197 11.90 -20.43 7.62
N PHE A 198 11.20 -21.51 7.96
CA PHE A 198 11.85 -22.78 8.29
C PHE A 198 12.67 -23.31 7.10
N PRO A 199 13.91 -23.78 7.31
CA PRO A 199 14.81 -24.16 6.21
C PRO A 199 14.30 -25.26 5.27
N ALA A 200 13.38 -26.11 5.76
CA ALA A 200 12.76 -27.15 4.93
C ALA A 200 11.56 -26.65 4.11
N SER A 201 11.08 -25.43 4.34
CA SER A 201 10.07 -24.80 3.49
C SER A 201 10.63 -24.52 2.11
N ALA A 202 9.87 -24.85 1.08
CA ALA A 202 10.23 -24.54 -0.30
C ALA A 202 10.40 -23.03 -0.53
N VAL A 203 9.59 -22.22 0.17
CA VAL A 203 9.56 -20.75 0.11
C VAL A 203 10.82 -20.12 0.70
N ALA A 204 11.52 -20.81 1.61
CA ALA A 204 12.73 -20.28 2.26
C ALA A 204 13.90 -20.05 1.30
N LYS A 205 13.88 -20.63 0.10
CA LYS A 205 14.91 -20.43 -0.93
C LYS A 205 14.71 -19.13 -1.71
N SER A 206 13.46 -18.74 -1.95
CA SER A 206 13.08 -17.53 -2.70
C SER A 206 13.05 -16.28 -1.81
N THR A 207 12.79 -16.45 -0.51
CA THR A 207 12.65 -15.36 0.48
C THR A 207 11.80 -14.20 -0.05
N PRO A 208 10.51 -14.43 -0.38
CA PRO A 208 9.65 -13.42 -0.95
C PRO A 208 9.39 -12.27 0.01
N GLN A 209 9.04 -11.10 -0.49
CA GLN A 209 8.80 -9.90 0.29
C GLN A 209 7.68 -10.05 1.32
N TRP A 210 6.62 -10.79 0.96
CA TRP A 210 5.47 -11.04 1.83
C TRP A 210 5.15 -12.52 1.89
N VAL A 211 4.87 -12.97 3.11
CA VAL A 211 4.50 -14.36 3.38
C VAL A 211 3.31 -14.43 4.33
N MET A 212 2.58 -15.52 4.27
CA MET A 212 1.73 -16.01 5.35
C MET A 212 2.26 -17.38 5.81
N SER A 213 2.07 -17.70 7.07
CA SER A 213 2.50 -18.97 7.67
C SER A 213 1.40 -19.53 8.54
N THR A 214 1.41 -20.82 8.82
CA THR A 214 0.36 -21.42 9.67
C THR A 214 0.73 -21.47 11.14
N GLU A 215 2.02 -21.61 11.45
CA GLU A 215 2.49 -21.67 12.82
C GLU A 215 3.87 -21.02 12.98
N LEU A 216 4.11 -20.48 14.16
CA LEU A 216 5.40 -20.01 14.60
C LEU A 216 5.90 -20.90 15.74
N VAL A 217 7.05 -21.53 15.54
CA VAL A 217 7.66 -22.46 16.52
C VAL A 217 8.96 -21.87 17.04
N GLU A 218 9.02 -21.70 18.35
CA GLU A 218 10.22 -21.20 19.02
C GLU A 218 11.19 -22.34 19.36
N THR A 219 12.44 -22.17 18.93
CA THR A 219 13.55 -23.04 19.29
C THR A 219 14.78 -22.17 19.58
N SER A 220 15.85 -22.23 18.78
CA SER A 220 16.97 -21.27 18.84
C SER A 220 16.59 -19.87 18.30
N ARG A 221 15.55 -19.81 17.51
CA ARG A 221 14.83 -18.61 17.02
C ARG A 221 13.41 -18.99 16.70
N LEU A 222 12.57 -17.98 16.43
CA LEU A 222 11.19 -18.19 15.99
C LEU A 222 11.17 -18.58 14.51
N TRP A 223 10.63 -19.75 14.20
CA TRP A 223 10.53 -20.30 12.85
C TRP A 223 9.09 -20.36 12.38
N ALA A 224 8.85 -19.83 11.19
CA ALA A 224 7.58 -19.98 10.49
C ALA A 224 7.56 -21.29 9.68
N ARG A 225 6.58 -22.12 9.93
CA ARG A 225 6.37 -23.40 9.24
C ARG A 225 5.15 -23.33 8.36
N TYR A 226 5.22 -24.08 7.24
CA TYR A 226 4.17 -24.09 6.22
C TYR A 226 3.80 -22.69 5.75
N SER A 227 4.67 -22.13 4.95
CA SER A 227 4.58 -20.76 4.47
C SER A 227 4.17 -20.69 3.00
N ALA A 228 3.57 -19.57 2.62
CA ALA A 228 3.29 -19.24 1.23
C ALA A 228 3.57 -17.76 0.97
N GLN A 229 4.05 -17.47 -0.23
CA GLN A 229 4.13 -16.10 -0.75
C GLN A 229 2.72 -15.54 -0.94
N ILE A 230 2.52 -14.27 -0.57
CA ILE A 230 1.25 -13.56 -0.73
C ILE A 230 1.46 -12.19 -1.35
N ASP A 231 0.38 -11.63 -1.88
CA ASP A 231 0.26 -10.22 -2.15
C ASP A 231 -0.42 -9.55 -0.93
N PRO A 232 0.20 -8.57 -0.27
CA PRO A 232 -0.39 -7.89 0.89
C PRO A 232 -1.72 -7.21 0.57
N ALA A 233 -1.97 -6.83 -0.70
CA ALA A 233 -3.24 -6.26 -1.13
C ALA A 233 -4.43 -7.20 -0.92
N TRP A 234 -4.22 -8.51 -0.88
CA TRP A 234 -5.31 -9.46 -0.60
C TRP A 234 -5.81 -9.37 0.85
N ALA A 235 -4.97 -8.89 1.76
CA ALA A 235 -5.33 -8.81 3.19
C ALA A 235 -6.32 -7.67 3.47
N GLU A 236 -6.27 -6.57 2.74
CA GLU A 236 -7.10 -5.39 3.03
C GLU A 236 -8.61 -5.69 3.00
N PRO A 237 -9.18 -6.29 1.92
CA PRO A 237 -10.61 -6.62 1.88
C PRO A 237 -11.02 -7.70 2.89
N LEU A 238 -10.08 -8.57 3.32
CA LEU A 238 -10.34 -9.61 4.31
C LEU A 238 -10.30 -9.07 5.74
N ALA A 239 -9.46 -8.08 5.99
CA ALA A 239 -9.20 -7.54 7.31
C ALA A 239 -10.29 -6.57 7.79
N GLY A 240 -10.97 -5.86 6.88
CA GLY A 240 -12.06 -4.94 7.22
C GLY A 240 -11.67 -3.96 8.34
N ALA A 241 -12.40 -4.01 9.45
CA ALA A 241 -12.19 -3.14 10.61
C ALA A 241 -10.85 -3.35 11.36
N LEU A 242 -10.08 -4.39 11.05
CA LEU A 242 -8.76 -4.64 11.64
C LEU A 242 -7.67 -3.76 11.05
N THR A 243 -7.95 -3.09 9.93
CA THR A 243 -7.01 -2.16 9.29
C THR A 243 -7.08 -0.78 9.92
N ARG A 244 -5.93 -0.09 9.94
CA ARG A 244 -5.82 1.32 10.29
C ARG A 244 -5.25 2.09 9.11
N THR A 245 -6.02 3.03 8.57
CA THR A 245 -5.55 3.92 7.51
C THR A 245 -5.06 5.23 8.11
N THR A 246 -3.89 5.68 7.65
CA THR A 246 -3.33 7.00 7.94
C THR A 246 -3.10 7.74 6.63
N TYR A 247 -3.26 9.06 6.68
CA TYR A 247 -3.12 9.92 5.51
C TYR A 247 -1.97 10.88 5.74
N ALA A 248 -1.25 11.19 4.68
CA ALA A 248 -0.13 12.13 4.69
C ALA A 248 -0.12 12.95 3.42
N ASP A 249 0.51 14.13 3.50
CA ASP A 249 0.83 14.99 2.38
C ASP A 249 -0.39 15.36 1.50
N PRO A 250 -1.46 15.93 2.09
CA PRO A 250 -2.58 16.44 1.31
C PRO A 250 -2.12 17.64 0.46
N HIS A 251 -2.38 17.60 -0.85
CA HIS A 251 -1.99 18.65 -1.78
C HIS A 251 -2.94 18.71 -2.97
N TRP A 252 -2.93 19.85 -3.66
CA TRP A 252 -3.66 20.02 -4.91
C TRP A 252 -2.96 19.28 -6.06
N SER A 253 -3.73 18.73 -6.96
CA SER A 253 -3.25 18.14 -8.21
C SER A 253 -3.99 18.76 -9.38
N GLY A 254 -3.37 19.75 -10.04
CA GLY A 254 -3.94 20.45 -11.20
C GLY A 254 -4.31 19.48 -12.35
N SER A 255 -3.50 18.43 -12.56
CA SER A 255 -3.77 17.41 -13.58
C SER A 255 -4.99 16.53 -13.27
N ARG A 256 -5.34 16.34 -11.98
CA ARG A 256 -6.55 15.62 -11.54
C ARG A 256 -7.72 16.55 -11.27
N GLY A 257 -7.46 17.86 -11.15
CA GLY A 257 -8.45 18.85 -10.76
C GLY A 257 -9.06 18.59 -9.39
N SER A 258 -8.28 18.06 -8.46
CA SER A 258 -8.74 17.73 -7.11
C SER A 258 -7.59 17.63 -6.13
N ALA A 259 -7.88 17.88 -4.85
CA ALA A 259 -6.94 17.59 -3.79
C ALA A 259 -6.78 16.07 -3.59
N VAL A 260 -5.55 15.65 -3.42
CA VAL A 260 -5.16 14.24 -3.20
C VAL A 260 -4.27 14.12 -1.97
N ALA A 261 -4.19 12.93 -1.41
CA ALA A 261 -3.27 12.61 -0.32
C ALA A 261 -2.71 11.19 -0.50
N SER A 262 -1.60 10.89 0.15
CA SER A 262 -1.06 9.54 0.27
C SER A 262 -1.74 8.83 1.44
N ALA A 263 -2.29 7.64 1.18
CA ALA A 263 -2.85 6.76 2.19
C ALA A 263 -1.93 5.57 2.46
N LYS A 264 -1.68 5.30 3.74
CA LYS A 264 -0.97 4.13 4.24
C LYS A 264 -1.92 3.27 5.05
N VAL A 265 -2.04 1.98 4.70
CA VAL A 265 -2.90 1.02 5.41
C VAL A 265 -2.05 0.07 6.22
N LEU A 266 -2.30 0.01 7.51
CA LEU A 266 -1.63 -0.86 8.46
C LEU A 266 -2.56 -1.99 8.90
N LEU A 267 -2.03 -3.22 8.96
CA LEU A 267 -2.68 -4.38 9.56
C LEU A 267 -1.75 -4.97 10.63
N TYR A 268 -2.16 -4.96 11.89
CA TYR A 268 -1.35 -5.37 13.04
C TYR A 268 0.06 -4.72 13.09
N GLY A 269 0.20 -3.49 12.57
CA GLY A 269 1.47 -2.77 12.48
C GLY A 269 2.26 -3.02 11.19
N LEU A 270 1.82 -3.94 10.32
CA LEU A 270 2.42 -4.19 9.02
C LEU A 270 1.84 -3.24 7.96
N PRO A 271 2.65 -2.55 7.17
CA PRO A 271 2.18 -1.64 6.12
C PRO A 271 1.77 -2.44 4.87
N ILE A 272 0.54 -2.96 4.86
CA ILE A 272 0.01 -3.74 3.74
C ILE A 272 -0.22 -2.90 2.47
N VAL A 273 -0.44 -1.59 2.64
CA VAL A 273 -0.40 -0.59 1.59
C VAL A 273 0.51 0.54 2.07
N GLN A 274 1.56 0.86 1.32
CA GLN A 274 2.54 1.87 1.74
C GLN A 274 2.22 3.25 1.19
N ASP A 275 1.76 3.32 -0.04
CA ASP A 275 1.47 4.58 -0.74
C ASP A 275 0.35 4.36 -1.75
N ARG A 276 -0.80 4.93 -1.44
CA ARG A 276 -1.97 4.93 -2.33
C ARG A 276 -2.50 6.35 -2.43
N THR A 277 -2.51 6.91 -3.62
CA THR A 277 -3.15 8.20 -3.85
C THR A 277 -4.66 8.08 -3.67
N VAL A 278 -5.22 8.90 -2.79
CA VAL A 278 -6.66 8.96 -2.51
C VAL A 278 -7.19 10.37 -2.75
N GLN A 279 -8.48 10.46 -3.08
CA GLN A 279 -9.20 11.71 -3.22
C GLN A 279 -9.42 12.34 -1.83
N TRP A 280 -8.78 13.49 -1.57
CA TRP A 280 -8.83 14.15 -0.26
C TRP A 280 -10.22 14.69 0.08
N GLY A 281 -10.97 15.12 -0.91
CA GLY A 281 -12.35 15.62 -0.74
C GLY A 281 -13.33 14.63 -0.11
N ARG A 282 -13.04 13.32 -0.15
CA ARG A 282 -13.84 12.29 0.55
C ARG A 282 -13.49 12.14 2.02
N ILE A 283 -12.34 12.63 2.43
CA ILE A 283 -11.75 12.44 3.77
C ILE A 283 -11.87 13.75 4.55
N ASN A 284 -11.41 14.86 3.97
CA ASN A 284 -11.52 16.20 4.53
C ASN A 284 -12.05 17.17 3.45
N PRO A 285 -13.38 17.27 3.30
CA PRO A 285 -13.99 18.12 2.26
C PRO A 285 -13.65 19.62 2.43
N LEU A 286 -13.52 20.09 3.66
CA LEU A 286 -13.24 21.50 3.92
C LEU A 286 -11.86 21.91 3.41
N GLU A 287 -10.84 21.14 3.74
CA GLU A 287 -9.48 21.39 3.30
C GLU A 287 -9.31 21.17 1.78
N ALA A 288 -10.00 20.16 1.22
CA ALA A 288 -9.99 19.94 -0.22
C ALA A 288 -10.64 21.08 -1.01
N ARG A 289 -11.68 21.71 -0.43
CA ARG A 289 -12.29 22.92 -0.98
C ARG A 289 -11.35 24.11 -0.90
N ASP A 290 -10.63 24.26 0.21
CA ASP A 290 -9.63 25.34 0.35
C ASP A 290 -8.54 25.21 -0.71
N PHE A 291 -8.02 24.01 -0.94
CA PHE A 291 -7.09 23.72 -2.03
C PHE A 291 -7.69 24.06 -3.41
N LEU A 292 -8.94 23.69 -3.68
CA LEU A 292 -9.60 24.02 -4.95
C LEU A 292 -9.64 25.53 -5.17
N ILE A 293 -10.01 26.31 -4.14
CA ILE A 293 -10.12 27.76 -4.28
C ILE A 293 -8.74 28.40 -4.39
N ARG A 294 -7.81 28.12 -3.46
CA ARG A 294 -6.49 28.75 -3.44
C ARG A 294 -5.66 28.34 -4.66
N GLN A 295 -5.42 27.05 -4.82
CA GLN A 295 -4.49 26.56 -5.85
C GLN A 295 -5.18 26.40 -7.21
N GLY A 296 -6.41 25.90 -7.21
CA GLY A 296 -7.14 25.73 -8.46
C GLY A 296 -7.59 27.05 -9.08
N LEU A 297 -8.32 27.86 -8.35
CA LEU A 297 -9.00 29.05 -8.89
C LEU A 297 -8.13 30.31 -8.81
N VAL A 298 -7.55 30.60 -7.64
CA VAL A 298 -6.75 31.81 -7.44
C VAL A 298 -5.40 31.71 -8.15
N GLU A 299 -4.63 30.64 -7.91
CA GLU A 299 -3.36 30.40 -8.60
C GLU A 299 -3.54 29.92 -10.05
N GLY A 300 -4.75 29.42 -10.38
CA GLY A 300 -5.10 28.97 -11.73
C GLY A 300 -4.48 27.63 -12.14
N ASP A 301 -4.06 26.79 -11.19
CA ASP A 301 -3.54 25.43 -11.49
C ASP A 301 -4.69 24.45 -11.79
N ILE A 302 -5.41 24.72 -12.88
CA ILE A 302 -6.43 23.83 -13.44
C ILE A 302 -6.02 23.47 -14.86
N GLN A 303 -5.66 22.19 -15.06
CA GLN A 303 -5.29 21.69 -16.40
C GLN A 303 -6.49 21.16 -17.19
N GLN A 304 -7.63 20.99 -16.54
CA GLN A 304 -8.85 20.46 -17.14
C GLN A 304 -9.76 21.61 -17.55
N ARG A 305 -10.16 21.63 -18.82
CA ARG A 305 -11.15 22.59 -19.33
C ARG A 305 -12.56 22.09 -19.01
N PHE A 306 -13.42 23.05 -18.65
CA PHE A 306 -14.83 22.78 -18.40
C PHE A 306 -15.71 23.92 -19.00
N SER A 307 -17.02 23.69 -19.06
CA SER A 307 -17.93 24.67 -19.67
C SER A 307 -17.94 25.97 -18.88
N TYR A 308 -17.77 27.09 -19.56
CA TYR A 308 -17.80 28.46 -19.00
C TYR A 308 -16.68 28.72 -17.98
N ASP A 309 -15.48 28.15 -18.21
CA ASP A 309 -14.32 28.28 -17.33
C ASP A 309 -13.50 29.56 -17.55
N ASP A 310 -13.91 30.43 -18.47
CA ASP A 310 -13.17 31.65 -18.85
C ASP A 310 -13.04 32.66 -17.70
N PHE A 311 -13.93 32.61 -16.70
CA PHE A 311 -13.85 33.45 -15.52
C PHE A 311 -12.54 33.25 -14.73
N VAL A 312 -11.98 32.03 -14.73
CA VAL A 312 -10.72 31.74 -14.04
C VAL A 312 -9.57 32.56 -14.60
N THR A 313 -9.49 32.65 -15.92
CA THR A 313 -8.46 33.47 -16.59
C THR A 313 -8.77 34.96 -16.42
N ARG A 314 -10.01 35.38 -16.65
CA ARG A 314 -10.39 36.79 -16.50
C ARG A 314 -10.10 37.36 -15.10
N ASN A 315 -10.45 36.61 -14.06
CA ASN A 315 -10.24 37.07 -12.70
C ASN A 315 -8.75 37.16 -12.32
N ARG A 316 -7.92 36.28 -12.87
CA ARG A 316 -6.46 36.37 -12.70
C ARG A 316 -5.85 37.55 -13.45
N ASP A 317 -6.28 37.80 -14.69
CA ASP A 317 -5.84 38.93 -15.45
C ASP A 317 -6.15 40.24 -14.70
N ILE A 318 -7.31 40.35 -14.03
CA ILE A 318 -7.67 41.50 -13.19
C ILE A 318 -6.68 41.68 -12.03
N LEU A 319 -6.28 40.59 -11.36
CA LEU A 319 -5.29 40.67 -10.27
C LEU A 319 -3.90 41.06 -10.76
N GLU A 320 -3.47 40.51 -11.90
CA GLU A 320 -2.19 40.86 -12.53
C GLU A 320 -2.15 42.33 -12.95
N ASP A 321 -3.19 42.85 -13.58
CA ASP A 321 -3.32 44.27 -13.94
C ASP A 321 -3.31 45.18 -12.70
N ALA A 322 -4.04 44.79 -11.62
CA ALA A 322 -4.08 45.54 -10.37
C ALA A 322 -2.69 45.58 -9.68
N ALA A 323 -1.95 44.45 -9.69
CA ALA A 323 -0.59 44.40 -9.15
C ALA A 323 0.39 45.25 -9.94
N ASP A 324 0.27 45.25 -11.27
CA ASP A 324 1.10 46.10 -12.16
C ASP A 324 0.83 47.60 -11.93
N ASP A 325 -0.44 48.01 -11.78
CA ASP A 325 -0.80 49.40 -11.52
C ASP A 325 -0.32 49.84 -10.14
N ALA A 326 -0.43 48.99 -9.12
CA ALA A 326 0.09 49.24 -7.78
C ALA A 326 1.61 49.43 -7.76
N SER A 327 2.32 48.62 -8.53
CA SER A 327 3.79 48.75 -8.64
C SER A 327 4.19 50.05 -9.29
N ARG A 328 3.42 50.58 -10.26
CA ARG A 328 3.63 51.87 -10.92
C ARG A 328 3.29 53.07 -10.01
N THR A 329 2.23 52.96 -9.26
CA THR A 329 1.72 54.06 -8.40
C THR A 329 2.33 54.09 -7.01
N ARG A 330 3.13 53.07 -6.60
CA ARG A 330 3.68 52.87 -5.26
C ARG A 330 2.61 52.77 -4.15
N GLN A 331 1.39 52.42 -4.48
CA GLN A 331 0.27 52.25 -3.56
C GLN A 331 0.01 50.78 -3.26
N VAL A 332 1.03 50.05 -2.79
CA VAL A 332 0.97 48.61 -2.55
C VAL A 332 -0.03 48.23 -1.46
N ALA A 333 -0.28 49.11 -0.49
CA ALA A 333 -1.15 48.80 0.65
C ALA A 333 -2.67 48.81 0.36
N GLN A 334 -3.08 49.19 -0.85
CA GLN A 334 -4.49 49.30 -1.23
C GLN A 334 -4.87 48.43 -2.44
N THR A 335 -3.98 47.49 -2.85
CA THR A 335 -4.17 46.69 -4.03
C THR A 335 -4.96 45.42 -3.69
N VAL A 336 -5.90 45.07 -4.57
CA VAL A 336 -6.63 43.82 -4.52
C VAL A 336 -5.64 42.67 -4.77
N GLY A 337 -5.74 41.62 -3.97
CA GLY A 337 -4.82 40.50 -4.03
C GLY A 337 -5.50 39.13 -4.00
N ASP A 338 -4.67 38.10 -3.89
CA ASP A 338 -5.11 36.70 -3.90
C ASP A 338 -6.13 36.37 -2.78
N GLU A 339 -6.00 37.01 -1.59
CA GLU A 339 -6.96 36.78 -0.49
C GLU A 339 -8.34 37.38 -0.79
N ASP A 340 -8.41 38.51 -1.50
CA ASP A 340 -9.70 39.11 -1.89
C ASP A 340 -10.42 38.21 -2.89
N LEU A 341 -9.67 37.64 -3.85
CA LEU A 341 -10.23 36.69 -4.80
C LEU A 341 -10.61 35.35 -4.13
N PHE A 342 -9.80 34.92 -3.14
CA PHE A 342 -10.15 33.74 -2.33
C PHE A 342 -11.47 33.98 -1.57
N ASP A 343 -11.61 35.09 -0.88
CA ASP A 343 -12.82 35.41 -0.09
C ASP A 343 -14.05 35.53 -1.00
N PHE A 344 -13.89 36.13 -2.17
CA PHE A 344 -14.94 36.19 -3.20
C PHE A 344 -15.43 34.77 -3.58
N TYR A 345 -14.54 33.88 -3.99
CA TYR A 345 -14.92 32.51 -4.33
C TYR A 345 -15.45 31.75 -3.12
N ASN A 346 -14.87 31.96 -1.96
CA ASN A 346 -15.27 31.30 -0.72
C ASN A 346 -16.69 31.68 -0.29
N ALA A 347 -17.15 32.88 -0.56
CA ALA A 347 -18.52 33.33 -0.27
C ALA A 347 -19.56 32.71 -1.21
N ILE A 348 -19.19 32.40 -2.47
CA ILE A 348 -20.13 32.01 -3.53
C ILE A 348 -20.17 30.50 -3.72
N ILE A 349 -19.01 29.83 -3.75
CA ILE A 349 -18.91 28.41 -4.07
C ILE A 349 -19.38 27.56 -2.87
N PRO A 350 -20.34 26.64 -3.03
CA PRO A 350 -20.85 25.83 -1.93
C PRO A 350 -19.79 24.90 -1.31
N ASN A 351 -19.96 24.59 -0.03
CA ASN A 351 -19.06 23.68 0.71
C ASN A 351 -19.03 22.24 0.19
N THR A 352 -19.98 21.86 -0.68
CA THR A 352 -20.04 20.55 -1.33
C THR A 352 -19.16 20.43 -2.57
N VAL A 353 -18.61 21.55 -3.05
CA VAL A 353 -17.73 21.61 -4.23
C VAL A 353 -16.28 21.48 -3.78
N THR A 354 -15.67 20.33 -4.01
CA THR A 354 -14.32 19.97 -3.53
C THR A 354 -13.34 19.63 -4.66
N SER A 355 -13.80 19.66 -5.90
CA SER A 355 -13.01 19.33 -7.09
C SER A 355 -13.47 20.14 -8.30
N VAL A 356 -12.65 20.20 -9.35
CA VAL A 356 -13.02 20.82 -10.63
C VAL A 356 -14.26 20.15 -11.25
N ALA A 357 -14.41 18.83 -11.07
CA ALA A 357 -15.57 18.11 -11.55
C ALA A 357 -16.88 18.54 -10.84
N ASP A 358 -16.80 18.74 -9.51
CA ASP A 358 -17.94 19.26 -8.73
C ASP A 358 -18.23 20.70 -9.11
N LEU A 359 -17.18 21.53 -9.27
CA LEU A 359 -17.31 22.91 -9.72
C LEU A 359 -17.97 23.00 -11.10
N ALA A 360 -17.50 22.23 -12.06
CA ALA A 360 -18.04 22.21 -13.41
C ALA A 360 -19.53 21.84 -13.44
N LYS A 361 -19.92 20.83 -12.63
CA LYS A 361 -21.30 20.41 -12.50
C LYS A 361 -22.19 21.48 -11.86
N TRP A 362 -21.74 22.07 -10.77
CA TRP A 362 -22.44 23.13 -10.05
C TRP A 362 -22.54 24.38 -10.92
N TRP A 363 -21.41 24.83 -11.51
CA TRP A 363 -21.33 26.03 -12.32
C TRP A 363 -22.21 25.97 -13.57
N LYS A 364 -22.21 24.87 -14.28
CA LYS A 364 -23.08 24.68 -15.45
C LYS A 364 -24.55 24.96 -15.13
N THR A 365 -25.02 24.58 -13.94
CA THR A 365 -26.42 24.82 -13.53
C THR A 365 -26.66 26.28 -13.14
N ARG A 366 -25.66 26.93 -12.53
CA ARG A 366 -25.80 28.31 -12.07
C ARG A 366 -25.58 29.34 -13.15
N HIS A 367 -24.70 29.07 -14.09
CA HIS A 367 -24.38 29.95 -15.21
C HIS A 367 -25.60 30.30 -16.05
N ASP A 368 -26.55 29.38 -16.26
CA ASP A 368 -27.77 29.66 -17.02
C ASP A 368 -28.68 30.72 -16.34
N GLU A 369 -28.63 30.79 -15.01
CA GLU A 369 -29.40 31.76 -14.20
C GLU A 369 -28.60 33.06 -13.93
N GLN A 370 -27.32 32.96 -13.71
CA GLN A 370 -26.44 34.06 -13.31
C GLN A 370 -25.06 33.91 -13.99
N PRO A 371 -24.91 34.33 -15.25
CA PRO A 371 -23.69 34.12 -16.01
C PRO A 371 -22.46 34.84 -15.44
N ASP A 372 -22.67 35.98 -14.75
CA ASP A 372 -21.59 36.81 -14.20
C ASP A 372 -21.31 36.52 -12.70
N LEU A 373 -21.90 35.47 -12.13
CA LEU A 373 -21.79 35.18 -10.70
C LEU A 373 -20.34 34.96 -10.21
N LEU A 374 -19.49 34.40 -11.08
CA LEU A 374 -18.07 34.13 -10.77
C LEU A 374 -17.13 35.17 -11.37
N ASP A 375 -17.64 36.28 -11.93
CA ASP A 375 -16.82 37.38 -12.40
C ASP A 375 -16.46 38.29 -11.22
N PHE A 376 -15.16 38.40 -10.95
CA PHE A 376 -14.63 39.20 -9.85
C PHE A 376 -14.62 40.67 -10.22
N ASP A 377 -15.17 41.52 -9.32
CA ASP A 377 -15.21 42.96 -9.48
C ASP A 377 -14.43 43.61 -8.33
N PRO A 378 -13.22 44.13 -8.59
CA PRO A 378 -12.35 44.71 -7.59
C PRO A 378 -12.96 45.96 -6.91
N ASP A 379 -13.88 46.67 -7.60
CA ASP A 379 -14.53 47.88 -7.04
C ASP A 379 -15.56 47.55 -5.98
N LYS A 380 -16.04 46.31 -5.89
CA LYS A 380 -16.99 45.82 -4.92
C LYS A 380 -16.36 45.26 -3.64
N VAL A 381 -15.03 45.15 -3.60
CA VAL A 381 -14.33 44.66 -2.40
C VAL A 381 -14.47 45.77 -1.31
N GLU A 382 -15.34 45.53 -0.32
CA GLU A 382 -15.44 46.35 0.90
C GLU A 382 -14.12 46.21 1.66
N ARG A 383 -13.24 47.16 1.46
CA ARG A 383 -12.06 47.31 2.31
C ARG A 383 -12.60 47.78 3.66
N LEU A 384 -12.42 46.96 4.69
CA LEU A 384 -12.49 47.47 6.05
C LEU A 384 -11.52 48.64 6.09
N ALA A 385 -12.07 49.85 6.14
CA ALA A 385 -11.25 51.06 6.34
C ALA A 385 -10.46 50.78 7.60
N ASP A 386 -9.17 50.57 7.45
CA ASP A 386 -8.26 50.54 8.59
C ASP A 386 -8.49 51.88 9.29
N SER A 387 -8.94 51.78 10.53
CA SER A 387 -9.09 52.94 11.42
C SER A 387 -7.75 53.63 11.67
N ASP A 388 -6.67 53.08 11.20
CA ASP A 388 -5.32 53.61 11.10
C ASP A 388 -4.97 53.97 9.64
N SER A 389 -5.85 54.71 8.94
CA SER A 389 -5.44 55.39 7.72
C SER A 389 -4.36 56.39 8.11
N VAL A 390 -3.13 56.02 7.89
CA VAL A 390 -1.97 56.91 8.03
C VAL A 390 -2.18 58.04 7.04
N SER A 391 -2.65 59.15 7.53
CA SER A 391 -2.83 60.37 6.72
C SER A 391 -1.45 60.91 6.30
N LEU A 392 -1.34 61.45 5.09
CA LEU A 392 -0.16 62.19 4.71
C LEU A 392 0.14 63.34 5.68
N ASP A 393 -0.87 63.78 6.42
CA ASP A 393 -0.75 64.76 7.51
C ASP A 393 0.03 64.24 8.73
N ASP A 394 0.12 62.91 8.92
CA ASP A 394 0.93 62.27 9.94
C ASP A 394 2.43 62.23 9.62
N TYR A 395 2.78 62.56 8.38
CA TYR A 395 4.16 62.62 7.85
C TYR A 395 4.39 63.97 7.16
N PRO A 396 4.42 65.07 7.90
CA PRO A 396 4.61 66.38 7.30
C PRO A 396 5.99 66.53 6.71
N ASP A 397 6.11 67.08 5.50
CA ASP A 397 7.39 67.41 4.84
C ASP A 397 8.19 68.46 5.58
N HIS A 398 7.52 69.28 6.38
CA HIS A 398 8.09 70.40 7.12
C HIS A 398 7.59 70.40 8.58
N TRP A 399 8.52 70.67 9.49
CA TRP A 399 8.21 70.87 10.92
C TRP A 399 8.51 72.31 11.30
N HIS A 400 7.49 73.10 11.65
CA HIS A 400 7.63 74.45 12.09
C HIS A 400 7.75 74.49 13.60
N THR A 401 8.84 75.08 14.07
CA THR A 401 9.09 75.25 15.50
C THR A 401 9.70 76.65 15.79
N LEU A 402 9.86 77.01 17.05
CA LEU A 402 10.52 78.28 17.42
C LEU A 402 11.89 77.94 18.03
N GLY A 403 12.91 78.72 17.59
CA GLY A 403 14.23 78.68 18.21
C GLY A 403 14.20 79.18 19.66
N THR A 404 15.25 78.96 20.42
CA THR A 404 15.40 79.40 21.80
C THR A 404 15.40 80.92 21.92
N ASP A 405 15.58 81.62 20.84
CA ASP A 405 15.52 83.09 20.68
C ASP A 405 14.14 83.59 20.18
N GLY A 406 13.16 82.71 20.04
CA GLY A 406 11.82 83.05 19.55
C GLY A 406 11.74 83.22 18.02
N SER A 407 12.81 82.95 17.27
CA SER A 407 12.79 82.95 15.81
C SER A 407 12.11 81.74 15.25
N PRO A 408 11.30 81.85 14.19
CA PRO A 408 10.70 80.67 13.52
C PRO A 408 11.76 79.81 12.81
N ILE A 409 11.77 78.54 13.11
CA ILE A 409 12.62 77.51 12.43
C ILE A 409 11.71 76.61 11.65
N ASP A 410 12.03 76.45 10.35
CA ASP A 410 11.40 75.52 9.45
C ASP A 410 12.38 74.37 9.14
N LEU A 411 12.02 73.13 9.59
CA LEU A 411 12.82 71.93 9.37
C LEU A 411 12.18 71.11 8.29
N ARG A 412 12.93 70.77 7.24
CA ARG A 412 12.52 69.84 6.22
C ARG A 412 12.79 68.43 6.73
N LEU A 413 11.74 67.55 6.77
CA LEU A 413 11.82 66.19 7.21
C LEU A 413 11.99 65.26 6.01
N SER A 414 12.82 64.25 6.17
CA SER A 414 12.91 63.15 5.21
C SER A 414 12.78 61.84 5.98
N TYR A 415 11.87 60.97 5.54
CA TYR A 415 11.59 59.69 6.17
C TYR A 415 12.40 58.62 5.43
N ILE A 416 13.26 57.88 6.13
CA ILE A 416 14.02 56.75 5.60
C ILE A 416 13.52 55.51 6.30
N TYR A 417 12.90 54.64 5.54
CA TYR A 417 12.53 53.32 6.04
C TYR A 417 13.76 52.37 5.93
N ALA A 418 14.33 52.02 7.06
CA ALA A 418 15.31 50.95 7.13
C ALA A 418 14.62 49.72 7.74
N PRO A 419 14.53 48.59 7.03
CA PRO A 419 14.04 47.36 7.67
C PRO A 419 14.96 47.01 8.84
N PRO A 420 14.42 46.42 9.93
CA PRO A 420 15.24 45.99 11.05
C PRO A 420 16.26 44.94 10.56
N ASP A 421 17.53 45.14 10.92
CA ASP A 421 18.63 44.21 10.63
C ASP A 421 18.24 42.81 11.17
N PRO A 422 18.29 41.76 10.39
CA PRO A 422 18.08 40.44 10.90
C PRO A 422 19.33 40.00 11.69
N ASN A 423 19.24 40.06 13.02
CA ASN A 423 20.17 39.39 13.91
C ASN A 423 19.71 37.94 14.15
#